data_09b7dc4860818876746a1656ee22642d
#
_entry.id   09b7dc4860818876746a1656ee22642d
#
_cell.length_a   1.000
_cell.length_b   1.000
_cell.length_c   1.000
_cell.angle_alpha   90.00
_cell.angle_beta   90.00
_cell.angle_gamma   90.00
#
_symmetry.space_group_name_H-M   'P 1'
#
loop_
_entity.id
_entity.type
_entity.pdbx_description
1 polymer ?
#
loop_
_entity_poly.entity_id
_entity_poly.type
_entity_poly.pdbx_seq_one_letter_code
_entity_poly.pdbx_strand_id
1 'polypeptide(L)'
;MKKKAYLFDTHALVFWNNNESVSEEFISFFDNQVQKGHLYISSISFWEIALLVKKGRMSMSDVHAWKNEILSNTNIRLIEPSASEMINSTLLPDHHKDPFDRLLVSQANQNSLLIVTKDRNIDKYEVETFWM
;
A
#
# COMPACT_ATOMS: atom_id res chain seq x y z
N MET A 1 6.56 -22.12 10.21
CA MET A 1 6.41 -21.35 8.97
C MET A 1 5.93 -19.94 9.27
N LYS A 2 6.62 -18.95 8.73
CA LYS A 2 6.15 -17.57 8.84
C LYS A 2 4.89 -17.38 7.99
N LYS A 3 3.85 -16.81 8.60
CA LYS A 3 2.68 -16.35 7.85
C LYS A 3 3.08 -15.16 6.99
N LYS A 4 2.65 -15.15 5.74
CA LYS A 4 2.88 -14.01 4.86
C LYS A 4 1.95 -12.86 5.27
N ALA A 5 2.50 -11.66 5.27
CA ALA A 5 1.74 -10.43 5.46
C ALA A 5 2.03 -9.47 4.30
N TYR A 6 1.06 -8.66 3.97
CA TYR A 6 1.05 -7.88 2.74
C TYR A 6 0.90 -6.41 3.05
N LEU A 7 1.54 -5.57 2.25
CA LEU A 7 1.40 -4.12 2.26
C LEU A 7 0.91 -3.68 0.89
N PHE A 8 -0.27 -3.10 0.81
CA PHE A 8 -0.75 -2.51 -0.44
C PHE A 8 0.06 -1.27 -0.80
N ASP A 9 0.43 -1.14 -2.08
CA ASP A 9 0.78 0.18 -2.58
C ASP A 9 -0.51 1.00 -2.74
N THR A 10 -0.36 2.29 -3.03
CA THR A 10 -1.51 3.20 -3.07
C THR A 10 -2.53 2.78 -4.13
N HIS A 11 -2.08 2.39 -5.32
CA HIS A 11 -2.98 1.98 -6.39
C HIS A 11 -3.69 0.66 -6.08
N ALA A 12 -2.97 -0.32 -5.48
CA ALA A 12 -3.58 -1.58 -5.08
C ALA A 12 -4.71 -1.36 -4.07
N LEU A 13 -4.51 -0.44 -3.12
CA LEU A 13 -5.55 -0.07 -2.15
C LEU A 13 -6.81 0.45 -2.84
N VAL A 14 -6.64 1.38 -3.77
CA VAL A 14 -7.76 1.99 -4.50
C VAL A 14 -8.47 0.94 -5.36
N PHE A 15 -7.71 0.14 -6.10
CA PHE A 15 -8.28 -0.90 -6.98
C PHE A 15 -9.07 -1.93 -6.17
N TRP A 16 -8.51 -2.41 -5.07
CA TRP A 16 -9.18 -3.38 -4.21
C TRP A 16 -10.46 -2.80 -3.61
N ASN A 17 -10.39 -1.59 -3.06
CA ASN A 17 -11.55 -0.96 -2.42
C ASN A 17 -12.68 -0.66 -3.41
N ASN A 18 -12.33 -0.30 -4.65
CA ASN A 18 -13.31 0.05 -5.68
C ASN A 18 -13.73 -1.13 -6.55
N ASN A 19 -13.16 -2.32 -6.36
CA ASN A 19 -13.36 -3.50 -7.22
C ASN A 19 -13.07 -3.18 -8.70
N GLU A 20 -12.02 -2.44 -8.97
CA GLU A 20 -11.62 -1.98 -10.30
C GLU A 20 -10.22 -2.43 -10.64
N SER A 21 -10.00 -2.76 -11.92
CA SER A 21 -8.67 -3.06 -12.48
C SER A 21 -7.97 -4.26 -11.83
N VAL A 22 -8.70 -5.12 -11.16
CA VAL A 22 -8.19 -6.33 -10.52
C VAL A 22 -9.16 -7.49 -10.77
N SER A 23 -8.64 -8.71 -10.69
CA SER A 23 -9.43 -9.92 -10.90
C SER A 23 -10.33 -10.23 -9.70
N GLU A 24 -11.32 -11.08 -9.90
CA GLU A 24 -12.16 -11.58 -8.81
C GLU A 24 -11.32 -12.38 -7.81
N GLU A 25 -10.33 -13.12 -8.29
CA GLU A 25 -9.39 -13.88 -7.45
C GLU A 25 -8.59 -12.93 -6.54
N PHE A 26 -8.16 -11.79 -7.07
CA PHE A 26 -7.47 -10.77 -6.28
C PHE A 26 -8.35 -10.28 -5.13
N ILE A 27 -9.59 -9.92 -5.43
CA ILE A 27 -10.53 -9.42 -4.42
C ILE A 27 -10.78 -10.48 -3.35
N SER A 28 -11.08 -11.71 -3.75
CA SER A 28 -11.35 -12.82 -2.81
C SER A 28 -10.13 -13.12 -1.94
N PHE A 29 -8.95 -13.13 -2.55
CA PHE A 29 -7.71 -13.41 -1.82
C PHE A 29 -7.46 -12.35 -0.74
N PHE A 30 -7.54 -11.08 -1.09
CA PHE A 30 -7.25 -10.01 -0.13
C PHE A 30 -8.38 -9.78 0.87
N ASP A 31 -9.63 -10.00 0.51
CA ASP A 31 -10.72 -10.01 1.49
C ASP A 31 -10.44 -11.04 2.59
N ASN A 32 -9.93 -12.20 2.22
CA ASN A 32 -9.55 -13.24 3.19
C ASN A 32 -8.32 -12.81 4.02
N GLN A 33 -7.32 -12.18 3.41
CA GLN A 33 -6.16 -11.68 4.14
C GLN A 33 -6.53 -10.59 5.14
N VAL A 34 -7.46 -9.71 4.80
CA VAL A 34 -7.99 -8.70 5.71
C VAL A 34 -8.62 -9.36 6.93
N GLN A 35 -9.47 -10.36 6.74
CA GLN A 35 -10.11 -11.06 7.85
C GLN A 35 -9.09 -11.71 8.79
N LYS A 36 -7.99 -12.20 8.25
CA LYS A 36 -6.91 -12.82 9.04
C LYS A 36 -5.98 -11.80 9.70
N GLY A 37 -6.13 -10.51 9.40
CA GLY A 37 -5.25 -9.46 9.90
C GLY A 37 -3.86 -9.47 9.26
N HIS A 38 -3.75 -9.94 8.02
CA HIS A 38 -2.49 -10.05 7.29
C HIS A 38 -2.32 -8.98 6.21
N LEU A 39 -3.24 -8.04 6.11
CA LEU A 39 -3.14 -6.95 5.12
C LEU A 39 -2.93 -5.62 5.83
N TYR A 40 -1.90 -4.93 5.38
CA TYR A 40 -1.49 -3.62 5.91
C TYR A 40 -1.61 -2.56 4.84
N ILE A 41 -1.90 -1.34 5.27
CA ILE A 41 -1.76 -0.13 4.46
C ILE A 41 -0.93 0.88 5.24
N SER A 42 -0.20 1.71 4.51
CA SER A 42 0.57 2.79 5.12
C SER A 42 -0.24 4.07 5.17
N SER A 43 -0.11 4.83 6.26
CA SER A 43 -0.70 6.16 6.37
C SER A 43 -0.26 7.06 5.21
N ILE A 44 0.92 6.83 4.65
CA ILE A 44 1.43 7.60 3.51
C ILE A 44 0.55 7.43 2.26
N SER A 45 -0.12 6.31 2.09
CA SER A 45 -1.04 6.11 0.96
C SER A 45 -2.22 7.06 1.02
N PHE A 46 -2.73 7.36 2.20
CA PHE A 46 -3.80 8.36 2.35
C PHE A 46 -3.30 9.77 2.00
N TRP A 47 -2.06 10.09 2.34
CA TRP A 47 -1.46 11.36 1.95
C TRP A 47 -1.34 11.46 0.43
N GLU A 48 -0.82 10.42 -0.21
CA GLU A 48 -0.70 10.40 -1.68
C GLU A 48 -2.07 10.56 -2.34
N ILE A 49 -3.09 9.84 -1.85
CA ILE A 49 -4.46 9.95 -2.38
C ILE A 49 -4.99 11.38 -2.22
N ALA A 50 -4.79 12.00 -1.06
CA ALA A 50 -5.23 13.37 -0.83
C ALA A 50 -4.55 14.35 -1.82
N LEU A 51 -3.27 14.14 -2.10
CA LEU A 51 -2.55 14.95 -3.09
C LEU A 51 -3.08 14.71 -4.52
N LEU A 52 -3.39 13.47 -4.88
CA LEU A 52 -3.96 13.16 -6.19
C LEU A 52 -5.34 13.79 -6.38
N VAL A 53 -6.16 13.78 -5.34
CA VAL A 53 -7.48 14.45 -5.35
C VAL A 53 -7.30 15.96 -5.51
N LYS A 54 -6.39 16.55 -4.75
CA LYS A 54 -6.09 18.00 -4.84
C LYS A 54 -5.65 18.41 -6.24
N LYS A 55 -4.87 17.56 -6.91
CA LYS A 55 -4.35 17.81 -8.28
C LYS A 55 -5.36 17.48 -9.37
N GLY A 56 -6.54 17.01 -9.03
CA GLY A 56 -7.57 16.63 -10.01
C GLY A 56 -7.29 15.32 -10.72
N ARG A 57 -6.37 14.51 -10.23
CA ARG A 57 -6.01 13.22 -10.84
C ARG A 57 -6.81 12.04 -10.29
N MET A 58 -7.55 12.27 -9.23
CA MET A 58 -8.44 11.29 -8.60
C MET A 58 -9.68 12.02 -8.14
N SER A 59 -10.86 11.41 -8.34
CA SER A 59 -12.12 12.01 -7.92
C SER A 59 -12.60 11.34 -6.63
N MET A 60 -12.78 12.15 -5.59
CA MET A 60 -13.26 11.69 -4.31
C MET A 60 -13.82 12.90 -3.55
N SER A 61 -15.03 12.78 -3.02
CA SER A 61 -15.71 13.92 -2.36
C SER A 61 -15.13 14.25 -1.00
N ASP A 62 -14.71 13.24 -0.25
CA ASP A 62 -14.19 13.42 1.12
C ASP A 62 -13.19 12.32 1.44
N VAL A 63 -11.90 12.66 1.42
CA VAL A 63 -10.81 11.72 1.69
C VAL A 63 -10.85 11.22 3.13
N HIS A 64 -11.19 12.09 4.09
CA HIS A 64 -11.30 11.68 5.49
C HIS A 64 -12.41 10.64 5.68
N ALA A 65 -13.57 10.86 5.08
CA ALA A 65 -14.68 9.91 5.16
C ALA A 65 -14.30 8.57 4.55
N TRP A 66 -13.63 8.58 3.41
CA TRP A 66 -13.15 7.39 2.72
C TRP A 66 -12.17 6.60 3.58
N LYS A 67 -11.19 7.29 4.16
CA LYS A 67 -10.22 6.70 5.09
C LYS A 67 -10.92 6.06 6.29
N ASN A 68 -11.84 6.81 6.93
CA ASN A 68 -12.53 6.35 8.11
C ASN A 68 -13.37 5.11 7.82
N GLU A 69 -14.02 5.06 6.67
CA GLU A 69 -14.81 3.90 6.25
C GLU A 69 -13.93 2.66 6.13
N ILE A 70 -12.78 2.76 5.47
CA ILE A 70 -11.86 1.65 5.31
C ILE A 70 -11.36 1.16 6.68
N LEU A 71 -10.90 2.08 7.53
CA LEU A 71 -10.30 1.71 8.82
C LEU A 71 -11.33 1.21 9.84
N SER A 72 -12.57 1.67 9.75
CA SER A 72 -13.64 1.28 10.69
C SER A 72 -14.37 0.02 10.27
N ASN A 73 -14.54 -0.21 8.97
CA ASN A 73 -15.41 -1.28 8.44
C ASN A 73 -14.63 -2.51 7.99
N THR A 74 -13.31 -2.48 8.07
CA THR A 74 -12.47 -3.63 7.72
C THR A 74 -11.45 -3.90 8.83
N ASN A 75 -10.85 -5.09 8.79
CA ASN A 75 -9.74 -5.44 9.70
C ASN A 75 -8.38 -5.12 9.07
N ILE A 76 -8.33 -4.26 8.08
CA ILE A 76 -7.07 -3.82 7.48
C ILE A 76 -6.25 -3.07 8.54
N ARG A 77 -4.94 -3.33 8.56
CA ARG A 77 -4.06 -2.75 9.57
C ARG A 77 -3.32 -1.55 9.01
N LEU A 78 -3.35 -0.45 9.77
CA LEU A 78 -2.63 0.76 9.41
C LEU A 78 -1.24 0.74 10.02
N ILE A 79 -0.21 1.01 9.21
CA ILE A 79 1.14 1.27 9.74
C ILE A 79 1.54 2.70 9.38
N GLU A 80 2.24 3.33 10.31
CA GLU A 80 2.74 4.69 10.12
C GLU A 80 4.26 4.63 9.96
N PRO A 81 4.84 5.38 8.99
CA PRO A 81 6.28 5.37 8.80
C PRO A 81 7.02 5.88 10.02
N SER A 82 8.05 5.15 10.44
CA SER A 82 8.95 5.60 11.48
C SER A 82 10.02 6.54 10.92
N ALA A 83 10.70 7.26 11.81
CA ALA A 83 11.83 8.08 11.40
C ALA A 83 12.92 7.26 10.70
N SER A 84 13.22 6.06 11.22
CA SER A 84 14.21 5.17 10.61
C SER A 84 13.78 4.72 9.22
N GLU A 85 12.52 4.39 9.04
CA GLU A 85 11.99 4.00 7.72
C GLU A 85 12.08 5.15 6.72
N MET A 86 11.78 6.37 7.15
CA MET A 86 11.90 7.55 6.30
C MET A 86 13.36 7.81 5.91
N ILE A 87 14.29 7.73 6.85
CA ILE A 87 15.71 7.89 6.56
C ILE A 87 16.19 6.80 5.60
N ASN A 88 15.85 5.54 5.88
CA ASN A 88 16.28 4.41 5.06
C ASN A 88 15.73 4.49 3.63
N SER A 89 14.56 5.10 3.43
CA SER A 89 14.01 5.29 2.09
C SER A 89 14.90 6.15 1.21
N THR A 90 15.63 7.08 1.79
CA THR A 90 16.56 7.96 1.04
C THR A 90 17.83 7.23 0.62
N LEU A 91 18.16 6.13 1.30
CA LEU A 91 19.39 5.36 1.05
C LEU A 91 19.19 4.25 0.02
N LEU A 92 17.98 4.03 -0.45
CA LEU A 92 17.70 3.04 -1.48
C LEU A 92 18.32 3.43 -2.82
N PRO A 93 18.67 2.45 -3.68
CA PRO A 93 19.11 2.76 -5.05
C PRO A 93 18.06 3.59 -5.81
N ASP A 94 18.51 4.36 -6.80
CA ASP A 94 17.65 5.28 -7.55
C ASP A 94 16.89 4.59 -8.70
N HIS A 95 16.18 3.50 -8.40
CA HIS A 95 15.33 2.81 -9.37
C HIS A 95 14.00 3.52 -9.61
N HIS A 96 13.55 4.29 -8.64
CA HIS A 96 12.30 5.03 -8.69
C HIS A 96 12.50 6.38 -8.01
N LYS A 97 11.91 7.43 -8.60
CA LYS A 97 12.03 8.79 -8.03
C LYS A 97 10.88 9.13 -7.08
N ASP A 98 9.79 8.36 -7.13
CA ASP A 98 8.60 8.63 -6.32
C ASP A 98 8.91 8.37 -4.84
N PRO A 99 8.90 9.41 -3.98
CA PRO A 99 9.20 9.24 -2.57
C PRO A 99 8.17 8.39 -1.83
N PHE A 100 6.92 8.36 -2.28
CA PHE A 100 5.89 7.51 -1.67
C PHE A 100 6.23 6.03 -1.87
N ASP A 101 6.58 5.63 -3.09
CA ASP A 101 6.93 4.24 -3.37
C ASP A 101 8.23 3.82 -2.69
N ARG A 102 9.21 4.70 -2.64
CA ARG A 102 10.47 4.44 -1.93
C ARG A 102 10.22 4.21 -0.44
N LEU A 103 9.33 4.99 0.17
CA LEU A 103 8.98 4.80 1.58
C LEU A 103 8.22 3.50 1.82
N LEU A 104 7.34 3.12 0.91
CA LEU A 104 6.65 1.82 1.00
C LEU A 104 7.64 0.66 0.93
N VAL A 105 8.66 0.73 0.07
CA VAL A 105 9.73 -0.27 0.02
C VAL A 105 10.45 -0.36 1.36
N SER A 106 10.80 0.78 1.93
CA SER A 106 11.48 0.83 3.24
C SER A 106 10.62 0.23 4.34
N GLN A 107 9.32 0.55 4.38
CA GLN A 107 8.40 -0.03 5.36
C GLN A 107 8.24 -1.54 5.19
N ALA A 108 8.14 -2.01 3.96
CA ALA A 108 8.01 -3.44 3.69
C ALA A 108 9.24 -4.20 4.17
N ASN A 109 10.44 -3.68 3.91
CA ASN A 109 11.68 -4.31 4.35
C ASN A 109 11.80 -4.31 5.87
N GLN A 110 11.45 -3.20 6.52
CA GLN A 110 11.55 -3.07 7.97
C GLN A 110 10.58 -4.00 8.71
N ASN A 111 9.41 -4.26 8.12
CA ASN A 111 8.34 -5.02 8.75
C ASN A 111 8.14 -6.42 8.15
N SER A 112 9.01 -6.84 7.27
CA SER A 112 8.95 -8.15 6.60
C SER A 112 7.63 -8.38 5.87
N LEU A 113 7.18 -7.37 5.10
CA LEU A 113 5.95 -7.41 4.34
C LEU A 113 6.23 -7.60 2.84
N LEU A 114 5.31 -8.27 2.15
CA LEU A 114 5.32 -8.29 0.69
C LEU A 114 4.54 -7.07 0.18
N ILE A 115 5.12 -6.33 -0.77
CA ILE A 115 4.39 -5.22 -1.38
C ILE A 115 3.47 -5.76 -2.47
N VAL A 116 2.20 -5.44 -2.37
CA VAL A 116 1.21 -5.75 -3.40
C VAL A 116 1.23 -4.60 -4.40
N THR A 117 1.83 -4.86 -5.55
CA THR A 117 2.03 -3.85 -6.58
C THR A 117 2.19 -4.49 -7.95
N LYS A 118 1.77 -3.80 -8.99
CA LYS A 118 2.09 -4.16 -10.37
C LYS A 118 3.11 -3.20 -10.99
N ASP A 119 3.69 -2.30 -10.19
CA ASP A 119 4.71 -1.35 -10.65
C ASP A 119 6.07 -2.06 -10.73
N ARG A 120 6.59 -2.18 -11.96
CA ARG A 120 7.87 -2.85 -12.21
C ARG A 120 9.08 -2.10 -11.66
N ASN A 121 8.95 -0.81 -11.40
CA ASN A 121 10.04 -0.05 -10.79
C ASN A 121 10.24 -0.45 -9.33
N ILE A 122 9.18 -0.85 -8.63
CA ILE A 122 9.28 -1.39 -7.27
C ILE A 122 9.99 -2.74 -7.28
N ASP A 123 9.74 -3.58 -8.29
CA ASP A 123 10.39 -4.90 -8.42
C ASP A 123 11.91 -4.82 -8.51
N LYS A 124 12.47 -3.67 -8.88
CA LYS A 124 13.92 -3.49 -8.98
C LYS A 124 14.62 -3.38 -7.63
N TYR A 125 13.87 -3.13 -6.56
CA TYR A 125 14.42 -3.07 -5.21
C TYR A 125 14.51 -4.46 -4.58
N GLU A 126 15.34 -4.59 -3.56
CA GLU A 126 15.42 -5.81 -2.77
C GLU A 126 14.22 -5.88 -1.80
N VAL A 127 13.07 -6.21 -2.35
CA VAL A 127 11.81 -6.35 -1.61
C VAL A 127 10.99 -7.43 -2.30
N GLU A 128 10.27 -8.22 -1.52
CA GLU A 128 9.34 -9.17 -2.10
C GLU A 128 8.08 -8.45 -2.57
N THR A 129 7.66 -8.76 -3.78
CA THR A 129 6.44 -8.19 -4.37
C THR A 129 5.44 -9.30 -4.68
N PHE A 130 4.19 -8.89 -4.83
CA PHE A 130 3.09 -9.81 -5.13
C PHE A 130 2.08 -9.09 -6.03
N TRP A 131 1.59 -9.82 -7.03
CA TRP A 131 0.44 -9.41 -7.84
C TRP A 131 -0.21 -10.63 -8.45
N MET A 132 -1.54 -10.59 -8.63
CA MET A 132 -2.27 -11.70 -9.26
C MET A 132 -3.41 -11.23 -10.17
#